data_44563b02a240b47fdc5fa1627cf49e22
#
_entry.id   44563b02a240b47fdc5fa1627cf49e22
#
_cell.length_a   1.000
_cell.length_b   1.000
_cell.length_c   1.000
_cell.angle_alpha   90.00
_cell.angle_beta   90.00
_cell.angle_gamma   90.00
#
_symmetry.space_group_name_H-M   'P 1'
#
loop_
_entity.id
_entity.type
_entity.pdbx_description
1 polymer ?
#
loop_
_entity_poly.entity_id
_entity_poly.type
_entity_poly.pdbx_seq_one_letter_code
_entity_poly.pdbx_strand_id
1 'polypeptide(L)'
;MICTGTFRYRAVMFQAKPVCIVLSALMLVGCLGRPKVEEPDAAVVGDWRAAANGTVITFSRSGLYSMAIKEQTRPVMGSFTFEPEEGLLVMQTRRESPMCADDIGQYKVRIGSMTMDVELVRDTCAPRSKLMVTSFERVKGASSNKAVVEP
;
A
#
# COMPACT_ATOMS: atom_id res chain seq x y z
N MET A 1 44.37 -31.14 3.41
CA MET A 1 44.29 -31.72 2.07
C MET A 1 44.08 -30.57 1.09
N ILE A 2 45.12 -30.23 0.35
CA ILE A 2 45.19 -29.08 -0.55
C ILE A 2 45.18 -29.65 -1.97
N CYS A 3 44.17 -29.39 -2.77
CA CYS A 3 44.09 -29.75 -4.18
C CYS A 3 44.52 -28.55 -5.03
N THR A 4 45.75 -28.57 -5.53
CA THR A 4 46.28 -27.67 -6.55
C THR A 4 45.98 -28.25 -7.94
N GLY A 5 45.01 -27.64 -8.63
CA GLY A 5 44.71 -27.96 -10.04
C GLY A 5 45.36 -26.96 -10.98
N THR A 6 46.41 -27.41 -11.67
CA THR A 6 47.12 -26.66 -12.71
C THR A 6 46.33 -26.70 -14.02
N PHE A 7 45.76 -25.57 -14.46
CA PHE A 7 45.10 -25.45 -15.76
C PHE A 7 46.09 -24.95 -16.81
N ARG A 8 46.43 -25.82 -17.78
CA ARG A 8 47.28 -25.50 -18.92
C ARG A 8 46.45 -24.83 -20.01
N TYR A 9 46.75 -23.56 -20.29
CA TYR A 9 46.21 -22.87 -21.46
C TYR A 9 46.94 -23.28 -22.72
N ARG A 10 46.21 -23.87 -23.65
CA ARG A 10 46.65 -24.09 -25.04
C ARG A 10 46.28 -22.83 -25.85
N ALA A 11 47.28 -22.11 -26.30
CA ALA A 11 47.10 -20.99 -27.22
C ALA A 11 46.69 -21.54 -28.60
N VAL A 12 45.54 -21.18 -29.09
CA VAL A 12 45.13 -21.38 -30.49
C VAL A 12 45.21 -20.01 -31.17
N MET A 13 46.21 -19.89 -32.06
CA MET A 13 46.32 -18.74 -32.98
C MET A 13 45.18 -18.81 -33.99
N PHE A 14 44.25 -17.85 -33.91
CA PHE A 14 43.28 -17.58 -34.97
C PHE A 14 43.66 -16.30 -35.71
N GLN A 15 43.92 -16.49 -37.02
CA GLN A 15 44.23 -15.39 -37.96
C GLN A 15 43.11 -14.40 -38.07
N ALA A 16 43.44 -13.14 -37.89
CA ALA A 16 42.54 -12.03 -38.03
C ALA A 16 42.16 -11.77 -39.52
N LYS A 17 40.87 -11.81 -39.83
CA LYS A 17 40.30 -11.12 -40.99
C LYS A 17 39.56 -9.90 -40.46
N PRO A 18 39.77 -8.71 -41.04
CA PRO A 18 39.04 -7.53 -40.60
C PRO A 18 37.59 -7.57 -41.14
N VAL A 19 36.68 -7.99 -40.31
CA VAL A 19 35.25 -7.78 -40.56
C VAL A 19 34.87 -6.49 -39.90
N CYS A 20 34.50 -5.48 -40.73
CA CYS A 20 33.86 -4.24 -40.27
C CYS A 20 32.60 -4.55 -39.49
N ILE A 21 32.69 -4.58 -38.18
CA ILE A 21 31.52 -4.64 -37.30
C ILE A 21 31.01 -3.22 -37.16
N VAL A 22 29.95 -2.93 -37.94
CA VAL A 22 29.12 -1.75 -37.73
C VAL A 22 28.45 -1.94 -36.35
N LEU A 23 28.99 -1.29 -35.33
CA LEU A 23 28.36 -1.22 -34.00
C LEU A 23 27.12 -0.36 -34.12
N SER A 24 25.98 -0.97 -34.43
CA SER A 24 24.67 -0.39 -34.18
C SER A 24 24.46 -0.35 -32.68
N ALA A 25 24.82 0.77 -32.06
CA ALA A 25 24.43 1.06 -30.68
C ALA A 25 22.93 1.23 -30.63
N LEU A 26 22.18 0.15 -30.42
CA LEU A 26 20.78 0.20 -30.01
C LEU A 26 20.78 0.80 -28.59
N MET A 27 20.55 2.10 -28.52
CA MET A 27 20.12 2.79 -27.30
C MET A 27 18.75 2.19 -26.91
N LEU A 28 18.77 1.10 -26.14
CA LEU A 28 17.63 0.67 -25.37
C LEU A 28 17.39 1.72 -24.28
N VAL A 29 16.70 2.80 -24.65
CA VAL A 29 16.06 3.67 -23.67
C VAL A 29 14.98 2.84 -22.98
N GLY A 30 15.39 2.12 -21.96
CA GLY A 30 14.47 1.49 -21.04
C GLY A 30 13.63 2.59 -20.40
N CYS A 31 12.42 2.79 -20.88
CA CYS A 31 11.40 3.49 -20.12
C CYS A 31 11.25 2.72 -18.79
N LEU A 32 11.97 3.18 -17.77
CA LEU A 32 11.66 2.86 -16.39
C LEU A 32 10.27 3.43 -16.13
N GLY A 33 9.25 2.65 -16.49
CA GLY A 33 7.87 2.96 -16.14
C GLY A 33 7.87 3.17 -14.62
N ARG A 34 7.53 4.38 -14.19
CA ARG A 34 7.25 4.63 -12.77
C ARG A 34 6.24 3.57 -12.33
N PRO A 35 6.46 2.90 -11.18
CA PRO A 35 5.46 1.99 -10.66
C PRO A 35 4.13 2.76 -10.62
N LYS A 36 3.14 2.25 -11.35
CA LYS A 36 1.80 2.80 -11.34
C LYS A 36 1.29 2.57 -9.92
N VAL A 37 1.27 3.63 -9.11
CA VAL A 37 0.59 3.59 -7.81
C VAL A 37 -0.87 3.33 -8.15
N GLU A 38 -1.34 2.13 -7.84
CA GLU A 38 -2.71 1.73 -8.08
C GLU A 38 -3.59 2.60 -7.19
N GLU A 39 -4.40 3.44 -7.83
CA GLU A 39 -5.29 4.35 -7.11
C GLU A 39 -6.36 3.51 -6.40
N PRO A 40 -6.59 3.70 -5.08
CA PRO A 40 -7.60 2.94 -4.36
C PRO A 40 -8.97 3.06 -5.01
N ASP A 41 -9.75 1.97 -4.96
CA ASP A 41 -11.11 1.97 -5.49
C ASP A 41 -11.92 3.12 -4.90
N ALA A 42 -12.59 3.87 -5.79
CA ALA A 42 -13.41 5.01 -5.42
C ALA A 42 -14.55 4.66 -4.43
N ALA A 43 -14.94 3.38 -4.36
CA ALA A 43 -15.98 2.92 -3.46
C ALA A 43 -15.59 3.06 -1.99
N VAL A 44 -14.31 2.78 -1.62
CA VAL A 44 -13.84 2.90 -0.24
C VAL A 44 -13.48 4.34 0.13
N VAL A 45 -13.11 5.17 -0.85
CA VAL A 45 -12.64 6.55 -0.62
C VAL A 45 -13.75 7.43 -0.05
N GLY A 46 -13.42 8.20 0.98
CA GLY A 46 -14.33 9.14 1.63
C GLY A 46 -14.30 9.04 3.16
N ASP A 47 -15.25 9.72 3.79
CA ASP A 47 -15.40 9.73 5.24
C ASP A 47 -16.50 8.77 5.67
N TRP A 48 -16.17 7.93 6.64
CA TRP A 48 -17.02 6.89 7.16
C TRP A 48 -17.12 7.00 8.67
N ARG A 49 -18.33 6.98 9.20
CA ARG A 49 -18.58 7.04 10.65
C ARG A 49 -19.07 5.70 11.17
N ALA A 50 -18.39 5.16 12.17
CA ALA A 50 -18.79 3.95 12.87
C ALA A 50 -20.09 4.16 13.62
N ALA A 51 -21.09 3.31 13.40
CA ALA A 51 -22.38 3.36 14.08
C ALA A 51 -22.25 3.09 15.57
N ALA A 52 -21.39 2.15 15.97
CA ALA A 52 -21.28 1.67 17.34
C ALA A 52 -20.53 2.64 18.28
N ASN A 53 -19.52 3.36 17.80
CA ASN A 53 -18.60 4.11 18.67
C ASN A 53 -18.35 5.56 18.19
N GLY A 54 -18.91 5.96 17.03
CA GLY A 54 -18.77 7.28 16.46
C GLY A 54 -17.40 7.63 15.91
N THR A 55 -16.46 6.66 15.84
CA THR A 55 -15.15 6.83 15.19
C THR A 55 -15.36 7.24 13.72
N VAL A 56 -14.61 8.24 13.27
CA VAL A 56 -14.63 8.66 11.86
C VAL A 56 -13.35 8.23 11.20
N ILE A 57 -13.47 7.46 10.10
CA ILE A 57 -12.35 7.10 9.25
C ILE A 57 -12.46 7.85 7.93
N THR A 58 -11.36 8.47 7.51
CA THR A 58 -11.21 9.09 6.20
C THR A 58 -10.25 8.25 5.37
N PHE A 59 -10.69 7.75 4.24
CA PHE A 59 -9.85 7.10 3.23
C PHE A 59 -9.61 8.06 2.07
N SER A 60 -8.34 8.36 1.79
CA SER A 60 -7.96 9.26 0.69
C SER A 60 -7.61 8.50 -0.60
N ARG A 61 -7.73 9.17 -1.74
CA ARG A 61 -7.28 8.62 -3.03
C ARG A 61 -5.77 8.36 -3.09
N SER A 62 -4.99 8.98 -2.22
CA SER A 62 -3.55 8.75 -2.13
C SER A 62 -3.17 7.45 -1.38
N GLY A 63 -4.15 6.63 -0.98
CA GLY A 63 -3.89 5.40 -0.21
C GLY A 63 -3.56 5.66 1.26
N LEU A 64 -3.86 6.85 1.77
CA LEU A 64 -3.69 7.19 3.18
C LEU A 64 -5.04 7.16 3.91
N TYR A 65 -5.01 6.74 5.18
CA TYR A 65 -6.17 6.86 6.05
C TYR A 65 -5.86 7.67 7.30
N SER A 66 -6.93 8.26 7.85
CA SER A 66 -6.94 8.94 9.13
C SER A 66 -8.15 8.45 9.93
N MET A 67 -7.95 8.07 11.19
CA MET A 67 -9.01 7.62 12.08
C MET A 67 -9.11 8.56 13.29
N ALA A 68 -10.17 9.31 13.37
CA ALA A 68 -10.50 10.20 14.49
C ALA A 68 -11.34 9.44 15.52
N ILE A 69 -10.80 9.26 16.70
CA ILE A 69 -11.44 8.58 17.82
C ILE A 69 -11.89 9.62 18.82
N LYS A 70 -13.15 9.55 19.27
CA LYS A 70 -13.81 10.61 20.08
C LYS A 70 -13.01 11.04 21.33
N GLU A 71 -12.27 10.14 21.94
CA GLU A 71 -11.54 10.40 23.19
C GLU A 71 -10.04 10.70 22.97
N GLN A 72 -9.59 10.73 21.72
CA GLN A 72 -8.20 10.97 21.39
C GLN A 72 -8.01 12.34 20.73
N THR A 73 -7.00 13.07 21.17
CA THR A 73 -6.65 14.39 20.61
C THR A 73 -5.90 14.29 19.28
N ARG A 74 -5.26 13.14 19.01
CA ARG A 74 -4.51 12.91 17.77
C ARG A 74 -5.15 11.76 16.97
N PRO A 75 -5.37 11.92 15.68
CA PRO A 75 -5.87 10.84 14.86
C PRO A 75 -4.82 9.73 14.70
N VAL A 76 -5.30 8.50 14.54
CA VAL A 76 -4.48 7.38 14.08
C VAL A 76 -4.33 7.49 12.57
N MET A 77 -3.11 7.46 12.06
CA MET A 77 -2.81 7.67 10.64
C MET A 77 -2.04 6.49 10.07
N GLY A 78 -2.22 6.24 8.77
CA GLY A 78 -1.52 5.17 8.09
C GLY A 78 -1.79 5.14 6.59
N SER A 79 -1.38 4.05 5.98
CA SER A 79 -1.67 3.72 4.58
C SER A 79 -2.66 2.56 4.51
N PHE A 80 -3.35 2.46 3.39
CA PHE A 80 -4.23 1.34 3.10
C PHE A 80 -4.14 0.92 1.64
N THR A 81 -4.49 -0.34 1.39
CA THR A 81 -4.83 -0.87 0.08
C THR A 81 -6.19 -1.54 0.15
N PHE A 82 -6.93 -1.53 -0.94
CA PHE A 82 -8.22 -2.18 -1.05
C PHE A 82 -8.29 -3.00 -2.34
N GLU A 83 -8.61 -4.27 -2.21
CA GLU A 83 -8.79 -5.20 -3.32
C GLU A 83 -10.30 -5.44 -3.51
N PRO A 84 -10.93 -4.77 -4.49
CA PRO A 84 -12.39 -4.76 -4.63
C PRO A 84 -12.98 -6.14 -4.96
N GLU A 85 -12.29 -6.96 -5.75
CA GLU A 85 -12.73 -8.32 -6.11
C GLU A 85 -12.83 -9.23 -4.89
N GLU A 86 -11.89 -9.10 -3.97
CA GLU A 86 -11.87 -9.86 -2.73
C GLU A 86 -12.60 -9.16 -1.59
N GLY A 87 -12.87 -7.87 -1.72
CA GLY A 87 -13.35 -7.01 -0.64
C GLY A 87 -12.35 -6.96 0.52
N LEU A 88 -11.04 -7.04 0.23
CA LEU A 88 -10.00 -7.07 1.24
C LEU A 88 -9.41 -5.68 1.44
N LEU A 89 -9.53 -5.16 2.65
CA LEU A 89 -8.90 -3.92 3.11
C LEU A 89 -7.69 -4.28 3.98
N VAL A 90 -6.51 -3.80 3.57
CA VAL A 90 -5.27 -3.92 4.35
C VAL A 90 -4.89 -2.53 4.84
N MET A 91 -4.67 -2.40 6.14
CA MET A 91 -4.32 -1.12 6.78
C MET A 91 -3.00 -1.27 7.53
N GLN A 92 -2.06 -0.35 7.28
CA GLN A 92 -0.81 -0.26 8.02
C GLN A 92 -0.74 1.08 8.74
N THR A 93 -0.57 1.05 10.05
CA THR A 93 -0.48 2.27 10.87
C THR A 93 0.93 2.84 10.80
N ARG A 94 1.06 4.16 10.77
CA ARG A 94 2.37 4.84 10.84
C ARG A 94 2.98 4.70 12.24
N ARG A 95 4.32 4.66 12.29
CA ARG A 95 5.09 4.55 13.54
C ARG A 95 4.77 5.64 14.57
N GLU A 96 4.50 6.86 14.11
CA GLU A 96 4.23 8.02 14.96
C GLU A 96 2.78 8.08 15.47
N SER A 97 1.96 7.13 15.08
CA SER A 97 0.55 7.07 15.52
C SER A 97 0.45 6.76 17.01
N PRO A 98 -0.55 7.32 17.69
CA PRO A 98 -0.72 7.12 19.13
C PRO A 98 -1.13 5.69 19.49
N MET A 99 -1.47 4.89 18.48
CA MET A 99 -1.96 3.52 18.63
C MET A 99 -1.47 2.65 17.47
N CYS A 100 -1.09 1.41 17.73
CA CYS A 100 -0.80 0.39 16.72
C CYS A 100 0.39 0.74 15.79
N ALA A 101 1.43 1.33 16.34
CA ALA A 101 2.61 1.69 15.56
C ALA A 101 3.15 0.49 14.74
N ASP A 102 3.32 0.70 13.43
CA ASP A 102 3.80 -0.29 12.46
C ASP A 102 2.94 -1.57 12.30
N ASP A 103 1.80 -1.68 13.01
CA ASP A 103 0.92 -2.85 12.93
C ASP A 103 0.11 -2.89 11.63
N ILE A 104 -0.06 -4.10 11.10
CA ILE A 104 -0.87 -4.37 9.93
C ILE A 104 -2.18 -5.05 10.35
N GLY A 105 -3.31 -4.51 9.85
CA GLY A 105 -4.63 -5.11 9.97
C GLY A 105 -5.20 -5.48 8.61
N GLN A 106 -5.90 -6.60 8.55
CA GLN A 106 -6.61 -7.09 7.37
C GLN A 106 -8.08 -7.29 7.72
N TYR A 107 -8.94 -6.77 6.88
CA TYR A 107 -10.38 -6.78 7.10
C TYR A 107 -11.13 -7.16 5.82
N LYS A 108 -12.19 -7.91 5.96
CA LYS A 108 -13.16 -8.14 4.91
C LYS A 108 -14.15 -7.00 4.92
N VAL A 109 -14.38 -6.36 3.79
CA VAL A 109 -15.24 -5.18 3.69
C VAL A 109 -16.31 -5.40 2.63
N ARG A 110 -17.56 -5.12 3.00
CA ARG A 110 -18.69 -5.05 2.06
C ARG A 110 -19.16 -3.60 1.98
N ILE A 111 -19.06 -3.00 0.80
CA ILE A 111 -19.38 -1.60 0.58
C ILE A 111 -20.69 -1.49 -0.20
N GLY A 112 -21.68 -0.84 0.43
CA GLY A 112 -22.90 -0.38 -0.22
C GLY A 112 -22.80 1.09 -0.62
N SER A 113 -23.87 1.68 -1.11
CA SER A 113 -23.90 3.09 -1.52
C SER A 113 -23.61 4.06 -0.37
N MET A 114 -24.11 3.76 0.83
CA MET A 114 -24.01 4.60 2.02
C MET A 114 -23.49 3.87 3.25
N THR A 115 -23.22 2.57 3.15
CA THR A 115 -22.78 1.71 4.25
C THR A 115 -21.53 0.97 3.90
N MET A 116 -20.71 0.64 4.91
CA MET A 116 -19.55 -0.20 4.82
C MET A 116 -19.52 -1.12 6.04
N ASP A 117 -19.68 -2.43 5.83
CA ASP A 117 -19.59 -3.43 6.87
C ASP A 117 -18.18 -4.02 6.90
N VAL A 118 -17.58 -4.07 8.09
CA VAL A 118 -16.18 -4.48 8.28
C VAL A 118 -16.12 -5.69 9.20
N GLU A 119 -15.50 -6.77 8.70
CA GLU A 119 -15.24 -8.00 9.44
C GLU A 119 -13.74 -8.22 9.61
N LEU A 120 -13.31 -8.72 10.77
CA LEU A 120 -11.90 -9.00 11.05
C LEU A 120 -11.44 -10.24 10.28
N VAL A 121 -10.36 -10.11 9.53
CA VAL A 121 -9.58 -11.24 9.01
C VAL A 121 -8.40 -11.50 9.93
N ARG A 122 -7.56 -10.49 10.13
CA ARG A 122 -6.40 -10.54 11.02
C ARG A 122 -5.97 -9.14 11.41
N ASP A 123 -5.76 -8.88 12.69
CA ASP A 123 -5.15 -7.66 13.18
C ASP A 123 -4.42 -7.94 14.49
N THR A 124 -3.13 -7.58 14.55
CA THR A 124 -2.31 -7.71 15.76
C THR A 124 -2.61 -6.60 16.76
N CYS A 125 -3.21 -5.49 16.31
CA CYS A 125 -3.62 -4.39 17.16
C CYS A 125 -5.06 -4.55 17.68
N ALA A 126 -5.22 -5.09 18.87
CA ALA A 126 -6.53 -5.29 19.48
C ALA A 126 -7.37 -4.00 19.67
N PRO A 127 -6.82 -2.81 20.00
CA PRO A 127 -7.59 -1.58 20.03
C PRO A 127 -8.17 -1.19 18.67
N ARG A 128 -7.38 -1.30 17.57
CA ARG A 128 -7.85 -0.99 16.22
C ARG A 128 -8.93 -1.95 15.77
N SER A 129 -8.76 -3.26 15.98
CA SER A 129 -9.75 -4.25 15.59
C SER A 129 -11.10 -4.02 16.26
N LYS A 130 -11.13 -3.62 17.54
CA LYS A 130 -12.37 -3.27 18.25
C LYS A 130 -13.09 -2.05 17.67
N LEU A 131 -12.34 -1.09 17.12
CA LEU A 131 -12.91 0.11 16.49
C LEU A 131 -13.39 -0.16 15.07
N MET A 132 -12.71 -1.07 14.36
CA MET A 132 -12.97 -1.37 12.95
C MET A 132 -14.10 -2.35 12.72
N VAL A 133 -14.27 -3.35 13.61
CA VAL A 133 -15.27 -4.41 13.41
C VAL A 133 -16.67 -3.90 13.76
N THR A 134 -17.28 -3.20 12.81
CA THR A 134 -18.62 -2.60 12.93
C THR A 134 -19.12 -2.18 11.54
N SER A 135 -20.36 -1.74 11.49
CA SER A 135 -20.90 -1.05 10.32
C SER A 135 -20.57 0.44 10.39
N PHE A 136 -20.22 1.00 9.24
CA PHE A 136 -19.96 2.41 9.05
C PHE A 136 -21.00 3.01 8.11
N GLU A 137 -21.32 4.29 8.31
CA GLU A 137 -22.14 5.08 7.43
C GLU A 137 -21.31 6.16 6.75
N ARG A 138 -21.55 6.39 5.46
CA ARG A 138 -20.87 7.45 4.71
C ARG A 138 -21.30 8.82 5.22
N VAL A 139 -20.36 9.65 5.58
CA VAL A 139 -20.62 11.03 6.03
C VAL A 139 -21.00 11.88 4.82
N LYS A 140 -22.24 12.41 4.79
CA LYS A 140 -22.70 13.30 3.72
C LYS A 140 -22.00 14.66 3.83
N GLY A 141 -21.47 15.17 2.71
CA GLY A 141 -20.92 16.53 2.62
C GLY A 141 -19.44 16.69 2.92
N ALA A 142 -18.71 15.63 3.23
CA ALA A 142 -17.25 15.68 3.25
C ALA A 142 -16.73 15.64 1.81
N SER A 143 -16.51 16.81 1.23
CA SER A 143 -15.78 16.94 -0.05
C SER A 143 -14.37 16.39 0.18
N SER A 144 -13.95 15.41 -0.62
CA SER A 144 -12.64 14.73 -0.55
C SER A 144 -11.42 15.65 -0.82
N ASN A 145 -11.59 16.97 -0.67
CA ASN A 145 -10.58 17.98 -0.98
C ASN A 145 -9.89 18.59 0.25
N LYS A 146 -10.11 18.06 1.46
CA LYS A 146 -9.28 18.52 2.58
C LYS A 146 -7.92 17.84 2.43
N ALA A 147 -7.01 18.54 1.73
CA ALA A 147 -5.61 18.18 1.67
C ALA A 147 -5.11 17.91 3.10
N VAL A 148 -4.61 16.71 3.33
CA VAL A 148 -3.83 16.41 4.53
C VAL A 148 -2.63 17.35 4.44
N VAL A 149 -2.62 18.41 5.28
CA VAL A 149 -1.47 19.29 5.42
C VAL A 149 -0.36 18.41 5.98
N GLU A 150 0.61 18.10 5.14
CA GLU A 150 1.86 17.52 5.60
C GLU A 150 2.59 18.55 6.47
N PRO A 151 3.13 18.11 7.61
CA PRO A 151 3.98 18.95 8.46
C PRO A 151 5.34 19.19 7.82
#